data_acabe660f41c87d5e8eb8a925b139fba
#
_entry.id   acabe660f41c87d5e8eb8a925b139fba
#
_cell.length_a   1.000
_cell.length_b   1.000
_cell.length_c   1.000
_cell.angle_alpha   90.00
_cell.angle_beta   90.00
_cell.angle_gamma   90.00
#
_symmetry.space_group_name_H-M   'P 1'
#
loop_
_entity.id
_entity.type
_entity.pdbx_description
1 polymer ?
#
loop_
_entity_poly.entity_id
_entity_poly.type
_entity_poly.pdbx_seq_one_letter_code
_entity_poly.pdbx_strand_id
1 'polypeptide(L)'
;MKLTPYRCAPAFLLTAALLHNVTWAQGVPNEPPPPFPQDDPGGMRGPGGPGGPQAPERKIVKDFDENENGRLDGNEFIAARAELKNNPSPTRGGGMRGGRGGGPGGPGGPENRPATSAGAKISPSDVANYPTAPLYDTSVVRTVFFKIDVADWEAELELFRGTDVDVPATMTVDGVEYPGVGLHFRGASSYFTVPKGSKRSLNVSVDHTDSALRLHGATTLNLLNSSGDPSMLSSLLYSRLAAPHIAAPKANFVQVVVNGESWGVFISVEQFNKLFVAAHWPQFKGEGARWKVPGSPQGSAGLDDKGDDVAAYKSRYEIKSKSRDEDWKDLMHLCDVLTNTPAEELEAKLQPILDIEGALWFLALDMVTCNSDGFWTRASDYSIYKDPTGVFHILPHDMNESFKNHGGGPGGPGGRRGGGMRGPQGPPPNGQGADAPPPDANRPRRGTQPEFSLPRPPQGEAMPPDGMPPMGDFGGPPPNGGGRPMGGGGTTLDPLRGLDDGSKALRSKLLAVPSLRARYLEHVKTLAREMTWSNLGPFITQERTLIAPFVEQDTRKLSTYEDFMLLTAADEATTGRAAQSLRAFFTLRSKYLLEYKPANATTKPATKNP
;
A
#
# COMPACT_ATOMS: atom_id res chain seq x y z
N MET A 1 30.08 3.12 68.09
CA MET A 1 30.39 4.28 67.21
C MET A 1 29.08 4.77 66.65
N LYS A 2 28.61 5.95 67.13
CA LYS A 2 27.27 6.51 66.83
C LYS A 2 27.32 7.26 65.52
N LEU A 3 26.40 7.01 64.57
CA LEU A 3 26.16 7.80 63.41
C LEU A 3 24.84 8.58 63.57
N THR A 4 24.96 9.88 63.53
CA THR A 4 23.87 10.88 63.63
C THR A 4 23.26 11.14 62.24
N PRO A 5 21.95 11.36 62.09
CA PRO A 5 21.35 11.74 60.83
C PRO A 5 21.26 13.27 60.67
N TYR A 6 21.65 13.78 59.50
CA TYR A 6 21.43 15.17 59.09
C TYR A 6 20.00 15.37 58.63
N ARG A 7 19.32 16.36 59.26
CA ARG A 7 18.04 16.92 58.81
C ARG A 7 18.34 18.10 57.89
N CYS A 8 17.79 18.11 56.67
CA CYS A 8 17.66 19.32 55.85
C CYS A 8 16.21 19.80 55.87
N ALA A 9 16.04 21.07 56.24
CA ALA A 9 14.79 21.83 56.22
C ALA A 9 14.49 22.39 54.82
N PRO A 10 13.22 22.60 54.42
CA PRO A 10 12.89 23.20 53.14
C PRO A 10 12.90 24.73 53.23
N ALA A 11 13.59 25.39 52.31
CA ALA A 11 13.53 26.83 52.10
C ALA A 11 12.34 27.17 51.19
N PHE A 12 11.41 27.97 51.72
CA PHE A 12 10.37 28.66 50.94
C PHE A 12 10.97 29.85 50.21
N LEU A 13 10.87 29.86 48.87
CA LEU A 13 11.10 31.04 48.05
C LEU A 13 9.77 31.53 47.50
N LEU A 14 9.33 32.68 48.00
CA LEU A 14 8.30 33.51 47.39
C LEU A 14 8.85 34.12 46.09
N THR A 15 8.22 33.85 44.96
CA THR A 15 8.44 34.63 43.74
C THR A 15 7.16 35.38 43.36
N ALA A 16 7.28 36.68 43.32
CA ALA A 16 6.24 37.64 42.97
C ALA A 16 5.86 37.51 41.49
N ALA A 17 4.56 37.48 41.23
CA ALA A 17 4.00 37.52 39.88
C ALA A 17 4.12 38.93 39.29
N LEU A 18 4.88 39.08 38.21
CA LEU A 18 4.85 40.22 37.31
C LEU A 18 3.88 39.96 36.18
N LEU A 19 2.72 40.59 36.23
CA LEU A 19 1.75 40.64 35.13
C LEU A 19 2.33 41.53 34.02
N HIS A 20 2.71 40.92 32.90
CA HIS A 20 2.95 41.64 31.65
C HIS A 20 1.68 41.56 30.79
N ASN A 21 1.07 42.74 30.59
CA ASN A 21 0.03 42.94 29.60
C ASN A 21 0.59 42.70 28.19
N VAL A 22 0.15 41.63 27.53
CA VAL A 22 0.38 41.42 26.10
C VAL A 22 -0.80 42.02 25.35
N THR A 23 -0.56 43.19 24.74
CA THR A 23 -1.46 43.79 23.76
C THR A 23 -1.49 42.97 22.49
N TRP A 24 -2.67 42.52 22.10
CA TRP A 24 -2.93 41.87 20.80
C TRP A 24 -2.76 42.89 19.66
N ALA A 25 -1.81 42.66 18.79
CA ALA A 25 -1.70 43.36 17.53
C ALA A 25 -2.83 42.92 16.61
N GLN A 26 -3.58 43.89 16.10
CA GLN A 26 -4.68 43.70 15.15
C GLN A 26 -4.16 43.13 13.83
N GLY A 27 -4.94 42.23 13.25
CA GLY A 27 -4.63 41.46 12.05
C GLY A 27 -4.47 42.33 10.79
N VAL A 28 -3.59 41.90 9.96
CA VAL A 28 -3.44 42.33 8.57
C VAL A 28 -4.56 41.68 7.75
N PRO A 29 -5.25 42.37 6.83
CA PRO A 29 -6.31 41.81 6.03
C PRO A 29 -5.78 40.70 5.10
N ASN A 30 -6.50 39.56 5.08
CA ASN A 30 -6.29 38.49 4.08
C ASN A 30 -6.57 39.03 2.66
N GLU A 31 -5.57 39.09 1.82
CA GLU A 31 -5.78 39.18 0.39
C GLU A 31 -6.31 37.84 -0.13
N PRO A 32 -7.34 37.81 -1.00
CA PRO A 32 -7.80 36.58 -1.60
C PRO A 32 -6.73 36.01 -2.54
N PRO A 33 -6.60 34.66 -2.65
CA PRO A 33 -5.66 34.06 -3.57
C PRO A 33 -6.01 34.39 -5.02
N PRO A 34 -5.02 34.50 -5.92
CA PRO A 34 -5.25 34.81 -7.33
C PRO A 34 -6.09 33.70 -8.01
N PRO A 35 -6.92 34.06 -9.02
CA PRO A 35 -7.76 33.09 -9.71
C PRO A 35 -6.89 32.09 -10.48
N PHE A 36 -7.29 30.82 -10.41
CA PHE A 36 -6.67 29.72 -11.16
C PHE A 36 -6.77 29.97 -12.67
N PRO A 37 -5.75 29.56 -13.47
CA PRO A 37 -5.84 29.60 -14.93
C PRO A 37 -6.97 28.66 -15.39
N GLN A 38 -7.78 29.16 -16.33
CA GLN A 38 -8.85 28.39 -16.97
C GLN A 38 -8.26 27.25 -17.80
N ASP A 39 -8.90 26.08 -17.70
CA ASP A 39 -8.59 24.87 -18.43
C ASP A 39 -8.61 25.05 -19.95
N ASP A 40 -7.57 24.56 -20.61
CA ASP A 40 -7.49 24.35 -22.04
C ASP A 40 -8.26 23.06 -22.42
N PRO A 41 -9.29 23.09 -23.27
CA PRO A 41 -10.04 21.90 -23.64
C PRO A 41 -9.38 21.18 -24.82
N GLY A 42 -8.38 20.33 -24.52
CA GLY A 42 -7.71 19.57 -25.57
C GLY A 42 -7.08 18.28 -25.09
N GLY A 43 -7.84 17.19 -25.08
CA GLY A 43 -7.27 15.87 -24.95
C GLY A 43 -8.13 14.88 -24.17
N MET A 44 -9.17 14.35 -24.80
CA MET A 44 -9.86 13.14 -24.31
C MET A 44 -8.87 11.98 -24.22
N ARG A 45 -8.28 11.76 -23.04
CA ARG A 45 -7.72 10.46 -22.67
C ARG A 45 -8.86 9.65 -22.07
N GLY A 46 -9.24 8.57 -22.75
CA GLY A 46 -10.25 7.64 -22.30
C GLY A 46 -9.96 7.08 -20.89
N PRO A 47 -10.97 6.58 -20.17
CA PRO A 47 -10.80 6.07 -18.81
C PRO A 47 -9.77 4.94 -18.81
N GLY A 48 -8.70 5.13 -18.04
CA GLY A 48 -7.60 4.16 -17.91
C GLY A 48 -8.10 2.80 -17.48
N GLY A 49 -7.58 1.76 -18.12
CA GLY A 49 -7.82 0.37 -17.76
C GLY A 49 -7.42 0.04 -16.31
N PRO A 50 -7.64 -1.20 -15.83
CA PRO A 50 -7.28 -1.63 -14.47
C PRO A 50 -5.78 -1.40 -14.23
N GLY A 51 -5.41 -0.44 -13.37
CA GLY A 51 -4.02 -0.08 -13.08
C GLY A 51 -3.64 1.37 -13.39
N GLY A 52 -4.53 2.20 -13.95
CA GLY A 52 -4.30 3.65 -14.08
C GLY A 52 -4.26 4.36 -12.72
N PRO A 53 -3.73 5.60 -12.66
CA PRO A 53 -3.73 6.41 -11.44
C PRO A 53 -5.12 6.45 -10.82
N GLN A 54 -5.20 6.42 -9.50
CA GLN A 54 -6.47 6.59 -8.79
C GLN A 54 -7.05 7.93 -9.22
N ALA A 55 -8.37 7.98 -9.45
CA ALA A 55 -9.04 9.25 -9.65
C ALA A 55 -8.72 10.16 -8.44
N PRO A 56 -8.44 11.44 -8.65
CA PRO A 56 -8.18 12.36 -7.57
C PRO A 56 -9.38 12.36 -6.61
N GLU A 57 -9.08 12.48 -5.32
CA GLU A 57 -10.08 12.58 -4.27
C GLU A 57 -10.98 13.81 -4.53
N ARG A 58 -12.29 13.60 -4.52
CA ARG A 58 -13.27 14.67 -4.72
C ARG A 58 -13.35 15.52 -3.45
N LYS A 59 -12.94 16.78 -3.54
CA LYS A 59 -12.94 17.74 -2.44
C LYS A 59 -14.30 18.39 -2.30
N ILE A 60 -15.20 17.77 -1.54
CA ILE A 60 -16.57 18.24 -1.36
C ILE A 60 -16.81 18.94 -0.03
N VAL A 61 -15.94 18.78 0.96
CA VAL A 61 -16.09 19.50 2.24
C VAL A 61 -16.25 20.99 1.99
N LYS A 62 -15.40 21.63 1.20
CA LYS A 62 -15.45 23.05 0.88
C LYS A 62 -16.76 23.52 0.22
N ASP A 63 -17.51 22.60 -0.39
CA ASP A 63 -18.76 22.93 -1.11
C ASP A 63 -19.98 22.89 -0.17
N PHE A 64 -19.87 22.25 0.99
CA PHE A 64 -20.96 22.01 1.96
C PHE A 64 -20.64 22.46 3.38
N ASP A 65 -19.41 22.83 3.71
CA ASP A 65 -18.98 23.33 5.02
C ASP A 65 -19.40 24.80 5.20
N GLU A 66 -20.65 25.01 5.63
CA GLU A 66 -21.26 26.33 5.79
C GLU A 66 -20.68 27.09 7.00
N ASN A 67 -20.21 26.37 8.01
CA ASN A 67 -19.66 26.94 9.25
C ASN A 67 -18.12 27.05 9.24
N GLU A 68 -17.47 26.68 8.13
CA GLU A 68 -16.02 26.78 7.90
C GLU A 68 -15.15 26.07 8.96
N ASN A 69 -15.67 24.95 9.52
CA ASN A 69 -14.94 24.17 10.53
C ASN A 69 -14.04 23.08 9.96
N GLY A 70 -14.03 22.92 8.61
CA GLY A 70 -13.18 22.00 7.87
C GLY A 70 -13.70 20.56 7.81
N ARG A 71 -14.94 20.31 8.21
CA ARG A 71 -15.65 19.03 8.14
C ARG A 71 -17.12 19.24 7.83
N LEU A 72 -17.85 18.15 7.58
CA LEU A 72 -19.30 18.20 7.43
C LEU A 72 -19.97 17.63 8.67
N ASP A 73 -20.91 18.37 9.24
CA ASP A 73 -21.73 17.93 10.37
C ASP A 73 -23.22 18.24 10.15
N GLY A 74 -24.09 17.59 10.92
CA GLY A 74 -25.52 17.87 10.92
C GLY A 74 -26.14 17.97 9.52
N ASN A 75 -26.64 19.16 9.17
CA ASN A 75 -27.32 19.42 7.90
C ASN A 75 -26.36 19.43 6.70
N GLU A 76 -25.12 19.86 6.88
CA GLU A 76 -24.06 19.86 5.86
C GLU A 76 -23.79 18.44 5.37
N PHE A 77 -23.63 17.50 6.31
CA PHE A 77 -23.44 16.08 6.01
C PHE A 77 -24.67 15.48 5.28
N ILE A 78 -25.89 15.88 5.69
CA ILE A 78 -27.13 15.46 5.03
C ILE A 78 -27.20 15.99 3.59
N ALA A 79 -26.81 17.25 3.37
CA ALA A 79 -26.80 17.88 2.04
C ALA A 79 -25.76 17.20 1.12
N ALA A 80 -24.54 16.98 1.59
CA ALA A 80 -23.49 16.28 0.85
C ALA A 80 -23.90 14.83 0.51
N ARG A 81 -24.56 14.12 1.45
CA ARG A 81 -25.13 12.79 1.22
C ARG A 81 -26.16 12.79 0.09
N ALA A 82 -27.06 13.78 0.08
CA ALA A 82 -28.09 13.90 -0.96
C ALA A 82 -27.44 14.17 -2.34
N GLU A 83 -26.45 15.05 -2.39
CA GLU A 83 -25.69 15.34 -3.61
C GLU A 83 -25.00 14.08 -4.15
N LEU A 84 -24.26 13.34 -3.29
CA LEU A 84 -23.55 12.14 -3.72
C LEU A 84 -24.47 11.00 -4.17
N LYS A 85 -25.72 10.92 -3.65
CA LYS A 85 -26.73 9.98 -4.14
C LYS A 85 -27.21 10.33 -5.54
N ASN A 86 -27.30 11.62 -5.87
CA ASN A 86 -27.73 12.09 -7.18
C ASN A 86 -26.57 12.09 -8.19
N ASN A 87 -25.37 12.44 -7.72
CA ASN A 87 -24.14 12.55 -8.49
C ASN A 87 -23.03 11.71 -7.82
N PRO A 88 -23.10 10.37 -7.88
CA PRO A 88 -22.13 9.51 -7.22
C PRO A 88 -20.72 9.79 -7.76
N SER A 89 -19.75 9.74 -6.86
CA SER A 89 -18.34 9.78 -7.27
C SER A 89 -18.12 8.69 -8.31
N PRO A 90 -17.34 8.94 -9.39
CA PRO A 90 -17.12 7.95 -10.43
C PRO A 90 -16.52 6.70 -9.82
N THR A 91 -17.40 5.76 -9.46
CA THR A 91 -16.98 4.40 -9.13
C THR A 91 -16.37 3.83 -10.40
N ARG A 92 -15.15 3.33 -10.34
CA ARG A 92 -14.63 2.48 -11.42
C ARG A 92 -15.69 1.41 -11.66
N GLY A 93 -16.45 1.61 -12.72
CA GLY A 93 -17.61 0.82 -13.07
C GLY A 93 -17.31 -0.67 -13.00
N GLY A 94 -18.24 -1.42 -12.44
CA GLY A 94 -18.24 -2.88 -12.33
C GLY A 94 -18.05 -3.58 -13.68
N GLY A 95 -16.82 -3.67 -14.12
CA GLY A 95 -16.35 -4.31 -15.34
C GLY A 95 -15.09 -5.11 -15.13
N MET A 96 -14.78 -5.55 -13.90
CA MET A 96 -13.77 -6.59 -13.69
C MET A 96 -14.35 -7.96 -14.03
N ARG A 97 -14.68 -8.20 -15.31
CA ARG A 97 -14.59 -9.54 -15.89
C ARG A 97 -13.12 -9.93 -15.86
N GLY A 98 -12.73 -10.72 -14.86
CA GLY A 98 -11.58 -11.61 -14.92
C GLY A 98 -10.25 -10.95 -15.28
N GLY A 99 -9.76 -9.96 -14.53
CA GLY A 99 -8.36 -9.55 -14.55
C GLY A 99 -7.52 -10.68 -13.94
N ARG A 100 -6.86 -11.46 -14.78
CA ARG A 100 -5.86 -12.47 -14.43
C ARG A 100 -4.70 -11.82 -13.67
N GLY A 101 -4.81 -11.78 -12.35
CA GLY A 101 -3.78 -11.23 -11.45
C GLY A 101 -3.59 -12.04 -10.18
N GLY A 102 -4.21 -13.19 -10.07
CA GLY A 102 -3.92 -14.24 -9.11
C GLY A 102 -4.19 -15.54 -9.83
N GLY A 103 -3.19 -16.42 -9.95
CA GLY A 103 -3.41 -17.73 -10.56
C GLY A 103 -4.53 -18.46 -9.81
N PRO A 104 -5.38 -19.26 -10.50
CA PRO A 104 -6.39 -20.07 -9.83
C PRO A 104 -5.69 -20.99 -8.81
N GLY A 105 -6.08 -20.92 -7.54
CA GLY A 105 -5.68 -21.88 -6.51
C GLY A 105 -4.61 -21.45 -5.51
N GLY A 106 -4.17 -20.18 -5.45
CA GLY A 106 -3.34 -19.70 -4.33
C GLY A 106 -4.17 -19.39 -3.08
N PRO A 107 -3.62 -19.59 -1.85
CA PRO A 107 -4.28 -19.15 -0.62
C PRO A 107 -4.65 -17.66 -0.71
N GLY A 108 -5.90 -17.28 -0.40
CA GLY A 108 -6.37 -15.88 -0.40
C GLY A 108 -6.80 -15.31 -1.75
N GLY A 109 -6.86 -16.10 -2.83
CA GLY A 109 -7.48 -15.68 -4.09
C GLY A 109 -9.00 -15.51 -3.97
N PRO A 110 -9.65 -14.70 -4.87
CA PRO A 110 -11.09 -14.46 -4.82
C PRO A 110 -11.95 -15.74 -4.78
N GLU A 111 -11.48 -16.81 -5.41
CA GLU A 111 -12.18 -18.08 -5.52
C GLU A 111 -12.10 -18.93 -4.23
N ASN A 112 -11.15 -18.64 -3.34
CA ASN A 112 -10.94 -19.39 -2.09
C ASN A 112 -11.38 -18.60 -0.84
N ARG A 113 -12.11 -17.49 -1.00
CA ARG A 113 -12.60 -16.72 0.15
C ARG A 113 -13.72 -17.49 0.86
N PRO A 114 -13.67 -17.57 2.20
CA PRO A 114 -14.79 -18.10 2.97
C PRO A 114 -16.07 -17.30 2.71
N ALA A 115 -17.21 -17.97 2.75
CA ALA A 115 -18.49 -17.28 2.77
C ALA A 115 -18.60 -16.43 4.04
N THR A 116 -19.11 -15.19 3.91
CA THR A 116 -19.31 -14.31 5.04
C THR A 116 -20.67 -14.52 5.70
N SER A 117 -20.72 -14.34 7.00
CA SER A 117 -21.97 -14.33 7.79
C SER A 117 -21.91 -13.25 8.87
N ALA A 118 -23.04 -13.02 9.54
CA ALA A 118 -23.08 -12.10 10.67
C ALA A 118 -22.12 -12.57 11.77
N GLY A 119 -21.38 -11.63 12.35
CA GLY A 119 -20.47 -11.88 13.45
C GLY A 119 -21.19 -12.01 14.79
N ALA A 120 -20.48 -12.49 15.81
CA ALA A 120 -21.00 -12.55 17.17
C ALA A 120 -21.38 -11.14 17.66
N LYS A 121 -22.42 -11.06 18.48
CA LYS A 121 -22.75 -9.83 19.22
C LYS A 121 -21.81 -9.71 20.41
N ILE A 122 -21.13 -8.56 20.49
CA ILE A 122 -20.13 -8.26 21.53
C ILE A 122 -20.42 -6.84 22.04
N SER A 123 -20.43 -6.67 23.35
CA SER A 123 -20.54 -5.39 24.04
C SER A 123 -19.22 -5.02 24.73
N PRO A 124 -18.99 -3.75 25.10
CA PRO A 124 -17.79 -3.34 25.82
C PRO A 124 -17.55 -4.06 27.16
N SER A 125 -18.62 -4.58 27.79
CA SER A 125 -18.51 -5.37 29.03
C SER A 125 -18.02 -6.80 28.83
N ASP A 126 -18.00 -7.31 27.59
CA ASP A 126 -17.66 -8.69 27.26
C ASP A 126 -16.17 -8.88 26.96
N VAL A 127 -15.39 -7.79 26.94
CA VAL A 127 -14.00 -7.78 26.50
C VAL A 127 -13.06 -7.26 27.58
N ALA A 128 -11.80 -7.69 27.52
CA ALA A 128 -10.74 -7.16 28.37
C ALA A 128 -10.32 -5.75 27.94
N ASN A 129 -10.01 -4.90 28.91
CA ASN A 129 -9.49 -3.55 28.72
C ASN A 129 -8.03 -3.47 29.12
N TYR A 130 -7.24 -2.70 28.38
CA TYR A 130 -5.79 -2.57 28.56
C TYR A 130 -5.35 -1.09 28.63
N PRO A 131 -5.88 -0.30 29.58
CA PRO A 131 -5.73 1.17 29.60
C PRO A 131 -4.29 1.64 29.77
N THR A 132 -3.40 0.80 30.30
CA THR A 132 -1.99 1.15 30.54
C THR A 132 -1.03 0.57 29.50
N ALA A 133 -1.48 -0.36 28.65
CA ALA A 133 -0.65 -0.94 27.61
C ALA A 133 -0.45 0.09 26.46
N PRO A 134 0.74 0.20 25.85
CA PRO A 134 0.96 1.03 24.67
C PRO A 134 -0.03 0.73 23.53
N LEU A 135 -0.32 1.70 22.67
CA LEU A 135 -1.29 1.52 21.57
C LEU A 135 -0.93 0.33 20.67
N TYR A 136 0.35 0.18 20.35
CA TYR A 136 0.89 -0.88 19.49
C TYR A 136 1.56 -2.01 20.30
N ASP A 137 1.03 -2.32 21.48
CA ASP A 137 1.48 -3.48 22.25
C ASP A 137 1.04 -4.78 21.55
N THR A 138 2.01 -5.61 21.19
CA THR A 138 1.76 -6.89 20.49
C THR A 138 1.38 -8.02 21.44
N SER A 139 1.39 -7.80 22.76
CA SER A 139 1.00 -8.81 23.74
C SER A 139 -0.50 -8.85 24.02
N VAL A 140 -1.27 -7.91 23.50
CA VAL A 140 -2.71 -7.78 23.75
C VAL A 140 -3.48 -7.53 22.45
N VAL A 141 -4.72 -8.02 22.39
CA VAL A 141 -5.69 -7.67 21.32
C VAL A 141 -6.75 -6.77 21.93
N ARG A 142 -6.68 -5.47 21.64
CA ARG A 142 -7.73 -4.52 22.03
C ARG A 142 -8.95 -4.71 21.16
N THR A 143 -10.12 -4.45 21.74
CA THR A 143 -11.37 -4.36 20.98
C THR A 143 -11.71 -2.90 20.76
N VAL A 144 -11.92 -2.54 19.49
CA VAL A 144 -12.33 -1.21 19.05
C VAL A 144 -13.79 -1.30 18.62
N PHE A 145 -14.66 -0.62 19.35
CA PHE A 145 -16.08 -0.55 19.06
C PHE A 145 -16.39 0.74 18.29
N PHE A 146 -17.18 0.62 17.23
CA PHE A 146 -17.75 1.74 16.51
C PHE A 146 -19.27 1.68 16.58
N LYS A 147 -19.89 2.77 17.03
CA LYS A 147 -21.32 3.01 16.91
C LYS A 147 -21.53 4.04 15.81
N ILE A 148 -22.21 3.63 14.75
CA ILE A 148 -22.55 4.46 13.59
C ILE A 148 -24.06 4.54 13.53
N ASP A 149 -24.61 5.77 13.54
CA ASP A 149 -26.05 6.00 13.64
C ASP A 149 -26.82 5.78 12.32
N VAL A 150 -26.23 4.99 11.41
CA VAL A 150 -26.82 4.60 10.12
C VAL A 150 -26.94 3.08 10.06
N ALA A 151 -28.12 2.57 9.74
CA ALA A 151 -28.37 1.12 9.72
C ALA A 151 -27.48 0.37 8.71
N ASP A 152 -27.34 0.88 7.47
CA ASP A 152 -26.41 0.36 6.46
C ASP A 152 -25.16 1.23 6.42
N TRP A 153 -24.31 1.07 7.43
CA TRP A 153 -23.08 1.83 7.58
C TRP A 153 -22.06 1.52 6.47
N GLU A 154 -22.05 0.30 5.90
CA GLU A 154 -21.18 -0.01 4.76
C GLU A 154 -21.57 0.82 3.53
N ALA A 155 -22.87 0.92 3.22
CA ALA A 155 -23.33 1.75 2.10
C ALA A 155 -23.01 3.23 2.33
N GLU A 156 -23.04 3.70 3.58
CA GLU A 156 -22.68 5.07 3.92
C GLU A 156 -21.20 5.34 3.67
N LEU A 157 -20.31 4.47 4.17
CA LEU A 157 -18.86 4.57 3.90
C LEU A 157 -18.52 4.37 2.41
N GLU A 158 -19.29 3.54 1.68
CA GLU A 158 -19.15 3.40 0.22
C GLU A 158 -19.53 4.68 -0.51
N LEU A 159 -20.58 5.36 -0.09
CA LEU A 159 -21.06 6.61 -0.70
C LEU A 159 -20.02 7.73 -0.62
N PHE A 160 -19.39 7.89 0.55
CA PHE A 160 -18.36 8.91 0.79
C PHE A 160 -16.96 8.49 0.35
N ARG A 161 -16.78 7.26 -0.13
CA ARG A 161 -15.47 6.81 -0.58
C ARG A 161 -14.97 7.59 -1.79
N GLY A 162 -13.70 8.02 -1.74
CA GLY A 162 -13.09 8.85 -2.78
C GLY A 162 -13.46 10.34 -2.68
N THR A 163 -13.99 10.73 -1.53
CA THR A 163 -14.18 12.13 -1.12
C THR A 163 -13.31 12.41 0.11
N ASP A 164 -13.22 13.69 0.48
CA ASP A 164 -12.55 14.17 1.69
C ASP A 164 -13.47 14.18 2.92
N VAL A 165 -14.60 13.48 2.89
CA VAL A 165 -15.56 13.40 4.01
C VAL A 165 -15.36 12.11 4.77
N ASP A 166 -15.16 12.22 6.08
CA ASP A 166 -15.25 11.12 7.03
C ASP A 166 -16.69 10.95 7.53
N VAL A 167 -17.16 9.71 7.68
CA VAL A 167 -18.47 9.38 8.28
C VAL A 167 -18.34 9.43 9.80
N PRO A 168 -19.14 10.26 10.50
CA PRO A 168 -19.07 10.37 11.94
C PRO A 168 -19.47 9.08 12.67
N ALA A 169 -18.76 8.74 13.75
CA ALA A 169 -19.05 7.63 14.63
C ALA A 169 -18.64 7.93 16.07
N THR A 170 -19.18 7.15 17.02
CA THR A 170 -18.63 7.06 18.38
C THR A 170 -17.76 5.82 18.47
N MET A 171 -16.50 5.98 18.90
CA MET A 171 -15.58 4.87 19.14
C MET A 171 -15.46 4.60 20.64
N THR A 172 -15.42 3.33 21.05
CA THR A 172 -15.10 2.94 22.43
C THR A 172 -13.91 2.00 22.42
N VAL A 173 -12.88 2.31 23.22
CA VAL A 173 -11.66 1.51 23.39
C VAL A 173 -11.26 1.51 24.85
N ASP A 174 -10.91 0.34 25.40
CA ASP A 174 -10.49 0.17 26.80
C ASP A 174 -11.48 0.79 27.81
N GLY A 175 -12.78 0.73 27.51
CA GLY A 175 -13.85 1.27 28.34
C GLY A 175 -14.00 2.79 28.27
N VAL A 176 -13.22 3.49 27.43
CA VAL A 176 -13.30 4.93 27.21
C VAL A 176 -14.02 5.22 25.90
N GLU A 177 -14.97 6.15 25.95
CA GLU A 177 -15.72 6.61 24.76
C GLU A 177 -15.03 7.83 24.12
N TYR A 178 -14.95 7.80 22.79
CA TYR A 178 -14.40 8.84 21.92
C TYR A 178 -15.49 9.27 20.94
N PRO A 179 -16.30 10.29 21.29
CA PRO A 179 -17.40 10.73 20.44
C PRO A 179 -16.89 11.50 19.21
N GLY A 180 -17.59 11.35 18.10
CA GLY A 180 -17.33 12.13 16.89
C GLY A 180 -16.02 11.82 16.19
N VAL A 181 -15.55 10.58 16.25
CA VAL A 181 -14.46 10.12 15.38
C VAL A 181 -14.95 10.04 13.95
N GLY A 182 -14.04 10.22 12.98
CA GLY A 182 -14.35 10.10 11.55
C GLY A 182 -13.91 8.76 10.98
N LEU A 183 -14.74 8.13 10.16
CA LEU A 183 -14.47 6.84 9.53
C LEU A 183 -14.50 6.94 8.01
N HIS A 184 -13.55 6.32 7.30
CA HIS A 184 -13.68 6.06 5.88
C HIS A 184 -13.04 4.73 5.47
N PHE A 185 -13.50 4.16 4.35
CA PHE A 185 -12.84 3.02 3.73
C PHE A 185 -11.53 3.44 3.07
N ARG A 186 -10.47 2.70 3.34
CA ARG A 186 -9.16 2.91 2.73
C ARG A 186 -8.75 1.75 1.82
N GLY A 187 -7.64 1.96 1.13
CA GLY A 187 -7.04 0.98 0.21
C GLY A 187 -7.57 1.09 -1.21
N ALA A 188 -6.80 0.56 -2.16
CA ALA A 188 -7.16 0.46 -3.57
C ALA A 188 -7.54 -0.99 -3.91
N SER A 189 -6.56 -1.86 -4.20
CA SER A 189 -6.81 -3.27 -4.52
C SER A 189 -7.52 -3.99 -3.37
N SER A 190 -7.10 -3.77 -2.12
CA SER A 190 -7.69 -4.34 -0.91
C SER A 190 -9.14 -3.89 -0.63
N TYR A 191 -9.61 -2.85 -1.31
CA TYR A 191 -11.01 -2.43 -1.30
C TYR A 191 -11.78 -3.01 -2.49
N PHE A 192 -11.32 -2.74 -3.74
CA PHE A 192 -12.08 -3.10 -4.95
C PHE A 192 -12.21 -4.60 -5.19
N THR A 193 -11.26 -5.40 -4.69
CA THR A 193 -11.33 -6.85 -4.79
C THR A 193 -12.11 -7.51 -3.65
N VAL A 194 -12.54 -6.75 -2.64
CA VAL A 194 -13.24 -7.25 -1.46
C VAL A 194 -14.74 -6.92 -1.57
N PRO A 195 -15.63 -7.91 -1.62
CA PRO A 195 -17.06 -7.68 -1.75
C PRO A 195 -17.65 -7.02 -0.50
N LYS A 196 -18.81 -6.38 -0.66
CA LYS A 196 -19.62 -5.89 0.46
C LYS A 196 -19.96 -7.03 1.42
N GLY A 197 -20.00 -6.75 2.70
CA GLY A 197 -20.20 -7.75 3.75
C GLY A 197 -18.96 -8.49 4.16
N SER A 198 -17.83 -8.34 3.42
CA SER A 198 -16.50 -8.81 3.81
C SER A 198 -15.70 -7.69 4.45
N LYS A 199 -14.67 -8.06 5.16
CA LYS A 199 -13.79 -7.16 5.90
C LYS A 199 -13.01 -6.23 4.96
N ARG A 200 -13.30 -4.92 4.99
CA ARG A 200 -12.57 -3.86 4.27
C ARG A 200 -11.74 -3.04 5.23
N SER A 201 -10.61 -2.51 4.77
CA SER A 201 -9.73 -1.68 5.60
C SER A 201 -10.39 -0.34 5.93
N LEU A 202 -10.21 0.12 7.18
CA LEU A 202 -10.74 1.38 7.70
C LEU A 202 -9.59 2.34 8.04
N ASN A 203 -9.84 3.62 7.87
CA ASN A 203 -9.11 4.69 8.52
C ASN A 203 -10.02 5.35 9.54
N VAL A 204 -9.47 5.70 10.69
CA VAL A 204 -10.16 6.36 11.79
C VAL A 204 -9.45 7.65 12.12
N SER A 205 -10.13 8.79 11.93
CA SER A 205 -9.69 10.11 12.38
C SER A 205 -10.20 10.33 13.80
N VAL A 206 -9.34 10.12 14.79
CA VAL A 206 -9.72 10.21 16.21
C VAL A 206 -10.06 11.64 16.60
N ASP A 207 -9.33 12.60 16.03
CA ASP A 207 -9.47 14.05 16.28
C ASP A 207 -10.43 14.75 15.30
N HIS A 208 -11.34 14.00 14.65
CA HIS A 208 -12.23 14.52 13.62
C HIS A 208 -13.12 15.67 14.08
N THR A 209 -13.86 15.51 15.19
CA THR A 209 -14.72 16.58 15.72
C THR A 209 -14.04 17.40 16.81
N ASP A 210 -13.16 16.81 17.59
CA ASP A 210 -12.38 17.46 18.63
C ASP A 210 -10.89 17.30 18.35
N SER A 211 -10.25 18.38 17.94
CA SER A 211 -8.81 18.40 17.60
C SER A 211 -7.88 18.06 18.77
N ALA A 212 -8.38 18.05 20.02
CA ALA A 212 -7.63 17.63 21.21
C ALA A 212 -7.74 16.13 21.51
N LEU A 213 -8.71 15.43 20.90
CA LEU A 213 -8.98 14.02 21.19
C LEU A 213 -7.83 13.13 20.73
N ARG A 214 -7.39 12.21 21.61
CA ARG A 214 -6.27 11.29 21.33
C ARG A 214 -6.55 9.91 21.91
N LEU A 215 -6.28 8.87 21.14
CA LEU A 215 -6.22 7.50 21.64
C LEU A 215 -4.75 7.13 21.92
N HIS A 216 -4.35 7.05 23.18
CA HIS A 216 -2.95 6.82 23.59
C HIS A 216 -1.95 7.74 22.84
N GLY A 217 -2.32 8.98 22.62
CA GLY A 217 -1.52 9.98 21.89
C GLY A 217 -1.70 9.98 20.36
N ALA A 218 -2.34 8.98 19.77
CA ALA A 218 -2.59 8.91 18.32
C ALA A 218 -3.82 9.73 17.91
N THR A 219 -3.76 10.32 16.72
CA THR A 219 -4.87 11.00 16.05
C THR A 219 -5.52 10.13 14.96
N THR A 220 -4.88 9.04 14.56
CA THR A 220 -5.33 8.22 13.45
C THR A 220 -5.07 6.76 13.71
N LEU A 221 -6.02 5.88 13.38
CA LEU A 221 -5.82 4.44 13.30
C LEU A 221 -5.97 3.97 11.85
N ASN A 222 -5.07 3.11 11.41
CA ASN A 222 -5.19 2.38 10.15
C ASN A 222 -5.49 0.92 10.45
N LEU A 223 -6.70 0.49 10.18
CA LEU A 223 -7.19 -0.87 10.44
C LEU A 223 -7.21 -1.65 9.13
N LEU A 224 -6.20 -2.51 8.93
CA LEU A 224 -5.99 -3.24 7.67
C LEU A 224 -6.69 -4.60 7.72
N ASN A 225 -7.32 -4.97 6.60
CA ASN A 225 -8.13 -6.18 6.47
C ASN A 225 -7.34 -7.46 6.13
N SER A 226 -6.02 -7.40 6.06
CA SER A 226 -5.13 -8.52 5.68
C SER A 226 -5.41 -9.12 4.29
N SER A 227 -5.94 -8.32 3.36
CA SER A 227 -6.14 -8.76 1.97
C SER A 227 -4.80 -9.14 1.36
N GLY A 228 -4.69 -10.38 0.86
CA GLY A 228 -3.45 -10.89 0.28
C GLY A 228 -2.42 -11.41 1.29
N ASP A 229 -2.64 -11.28 2.61
CA ASP A 229 -1.78 -11.85 3.67
C ASP A 229 -2.55 -12.82 4.57
N PRO A 230 -2.67 -14.09 4.19
CA PRO A 230 -3.36 -15.07 5.03
C PRO A 230 -2.65 -15.37 6.36
N SER A 231 -1.35 -15.05 6.49
CA SER A 231 -0.64 -15.17 7.77
C SER A 231 -1.03 -14.08 8.77
N MET A 232 -1.53 -12.94 8.28
CA MET A 232 -1.81 -11.70 9.02
C MET A 232 -0.58 -11.07 9.69
N LEU A 233 0.63 -11.64 9.52
CA LEU A 233 1.82 -11.28 10.27
C LEU A 233 2.81 -10.41 9.47
N SER A 234 2.63 -10.24 8.16
CA SER A 234 3.62 -9.58 7.30
C SER A 234 3.99 -8.17 7.80
N SER A 235 3.00 -7.33 8.11
CA SER A 235 3.26 -5.97 8.62
C SER A 235 3.97 -5.96 9.97
N LEU A 236 3.60 -6.85 10.90
CA LEU A 236 4.23 -6.95 12.22
C LEU A 236 5.67 -7.42 12.10
N LEU A 237 5.91 -8.45 11.30
CA LEU A 237 7.25 -9.02 11.10
C LEU A 237 8.18 -8.04 10.39
N TYR A 238 7.68 -7.33 9.37
CA TYR A 238 8.45 -6.30 8.70
C TYR A 238 8.82 -5.17 9.67
N SER A 239 7.83 -4.64 10.41
CA SER A 239 8.05 -3.60 11.41
C SER A 239 9.10 -4.02 12.45
N ARG A 240 9.01 -5.25 12.97
CA ARG A 240 9.96 -5.80 13.93
C ARG A 240 11.37 -5.93 13.36
N LEU A 241 11.50 -6.36 12.11
CA LEU A 241 12.78 -6.50 11.43
C LEU A 241 13.40 -5.14 11.07
N ALA A 242 12.57 -4.16 10.71
CA ALA A 242 13.02 -2.83 10.29
C ALA A 242 13.38 -1.89 11.45
N ALA A 243 12.66 -1.98 12.58
CA ALA A 243 12.76 -1.03 13.69
C ALA A 243 14.18 -0.83 14.28
N PRO A 244 15.08 -1.82 14.32
CA PRO A 244 16.46 -1.59 14.77
C PRO A 244 17.30 -0.75 13.80
N HIS A 245 16.89 -0.61 12.56
CA HIS A 245 17.72 -0.07 11.46
C HIS A 245 17.18 1.24 10.90
N ILE A 246 15.86 1.35 10.71
CA ILE A 246 15.20 2.56 10.16
C ILE A 246 13.90 2.84 10.88
N ALA A 247 13.42 4.07 10.77
CA ALA A 247 12.08 4.40 11.20
C ALA A 247 11.05 3.61 10.39
N ALA A 248 10.22 2.82 11.07
CA ALA A 248 9.19 1.99 10.46
C ALA A 248 7.90 2.06 11.28
N PRO A 249 6.71 2.03 10.63
CA PRO A 249 5.43 2.04 11.32
C PRO A 249 5.30 0.84 12.26
N LYS A 250 4.85 1.07 13.49
CA LYS A 250 4.49 0.00 14.43
C LYS A 250 3.21 -0.66 13.99
N ALA A 251 3.04 -1.95 14.34
CA ALA A 251 1.83 -2.70 14.04
C ALA A 251 1.47 -3.64 15.18
N ASN A 252 0.16 -3.86 15.39
CA ASN A 252 -0.39 -4.88 16.29
C ASN A 252 -1.77 -5.33 15.80
N PHE A 253 -2.43 -6.20 16.55
CA PHE A 253 -3.77 -6.67 16.25
C PHE A 253 -4.83 -5.97 17.10
N VAL A 254 -5.98 -5.74 16.48
CA VAL A 254 -7.18 -5.26 17.18
C VAL A 254 -8.40 -6.04 16.68
N GLN A 255 -9.35 -6.31 17.57
CA GLN A 255 -10.69 -6.75 17.18
C GLN A 255 -11.56 -5.53 16.87
N VAL A 256 -12.34 -5.58 15.80
CA VAL A 256 -13.27 -4.50 15.44
C VAL A 256 -14.70 -4.97 15.62
N VAL A 257 -15.51 -4.15 16.27
CA VAL A 257 -16.95 -4.35 16.47
C VAL A 257 -17.68 -3.13 15.94
N VAL A 258 -18.64 -3.33 15.03
CA VAL A 258 -19.46 -2.24 14.49
C VAL A 258 -20.92 -2.48 14.84
N ASN A 259 -21.56 -1.51 15.48
CA ASN A 259 -22.97 -1.59 15.93
C ASN A 259 -23.26 -2.87 16.72
N GLY A 260 -22.32 -3.26 17.61
CA GLY A 260 -22.42 -4.43 18.46
C GLY A 260 -22.15 -5.77 17.75
N GLU A 261 -21.77 -5.77 16.48
CA GLU A 261 -21.42 -6.98 15.72
C GLU A 261 -19.91 -7.06 15.46
N SER A 262 -19.30 -8.22 15.74
CA SER A 262 -17.88 -8.47 15.46
C SER A 262 -17.60 -8.48 13.95
N TRP A 263 -16.63 -7.69 13.55
CA TRP A 263 -16.06 -7.66 12.19
C TRP A 263 -14.72 -8.37 12.11
N GLY A 264 -14.34 -9.07 13.19
CA GLY A 264 -13.13 -9.88 13.27
C GLY A 264 -11.89 -9.09 13.61
N VAL A 265 -10.72 -9.71 13.40
CA VAL A 265 -9.42 -9.14 13.73
C VAL A 265 -8.83 -8.36 12.56
N PHE A 266 -8.29 -7.17 12.86
CA PHE A 266 -7.62 -6.28 11.92
C PHE A 266 -6.17 -6.07 12.36
N ILE A 267 -5.30 -5.71 11.42
CA ILE A 267 -3.96 -5.22 11.72
C ILE A 267 -4.04 -3.71 11.88
N SER A 268 -3.72 -3.19 13.07
CA SER A 268 -3.58 -1.75 13.30
C SER A 268 -2.14 -1.33 13.00
N VAL A 269 -1.97 -0.40 12.04
CA VAL A 269 -0.66 0.09 11.60
C VAL A 269 -0.53 1.57 11.86
N GLU A 270 0.60 1.98 12.44
CA GLU A 270 0.91 3.37 12.75
C GLU A 270 0.86 4.26 11.50
N GLN A 271 0.24 5.43 11.64
CA GLN A 271 0.12 6.39 10.54
C GLN A 271 1.41 7.19 10.38
N PHE A 272 1.92 7.27 9.15
CA PHE A 272 2.98 8.19 8.78
C PHE A 272 2.46 9.64 8.79
N ASN A 273 2.53 10.28 9.93
CA ASN A 273 2.05 11.64 10.15
C ASN A 273 3.06 12.47 10.97
N LYS A 274 2.67 13.65 11.43
CA LYS A 274 3.50 14.52 12.26
C LYS A 274 3.94 13.85 13.56
N LEU A 275 3.08 13.00 14.15
CA LEU A 275 3.38 12.31 15.42
C LEU A 275 4.44 11.21 15.21
N PHE A 276 4.35 10.46 14.12
CA PHE A 276 5.37 9.50 13.73
C PHE A 276 6.74 10.17 13.56
N VAL A 277 6.78 11.29 12.82
CA VAL A 277 8.01 12.06 12.62
C VAL A 277 8.56 12.58 13.96
N ALA A 278 7.71 13.12 14.83
CA ALA A 278 8.13 13.60 16.15
C ALA A 278 8.66 12.48 17.05
N ALA A 279 8.15 11.25 16.91
CA ALA A 279 8.62 10.10 17.68
C ALA A 279 10.00 9.62 17.23
N HIS A 280 10.27 9.63 15.91
CA HIS A 280 11.54 9.15 15.35
C HIS A 280 12.63 10.23 15.27
N TRP A 281 12.23 11.50 15.10
CA TRP A 281 13.12 12.67 15.06
C TRP A 281 12.64 13.74 16.04
N PRO A 282 12.76 13.51 17.38
CA PRO A 282 12.18 14.38 18.40
C PRO A 282 12.74 15.80 18.36
N GLN A 283 13.98 15.99 17.89
CA GLN A 283 14.61 17.30 17.71
C GLN A 283 13.84 18.20 16.74
N PHE A 284 13.13 17.65 15.78
CA PHE A 284 12.36 18.39 14.77
C PHE A 284 10.89 18.55 15.12
N LYS A 285 10.40 17.96 16.22
CA LYS A 285 9.03 18.11 16.73
C LYS A 285 7.92 17.87 15.70
N GLY A 286 8.20 17.00 14.71
CA GLY A 286 7.29 16.67 13.62
C GLY A 286 7.27 17.69 12.47
N GLU A 287 8.16 18.67 12.46
CA GLU A 287 8.35 19.60 11.35
C GLU A 287 9.07 18.91 10.16
N GLY A 288 9.00 19.54 8.99
CA GLY A 288 9.57 19.00 7.75
C GLY A 288 8.49 18.64 6.72
N ALA A 289 8.93 18.27 5.54
CA ALA A 289 8.03 17.89 4.45
C ALA A 289 7.88 16.37 4.36
N ARG A 290 6.68 15.91 4.04
CA ARG A 290 6.35 14.47 3.97
C ARG A 290 5.61 14.16 2.68
N TRP A 291 6.05 13.11 1.98
CA TRP A 291 5.36 12.59 0.81
C TRP A 291 5.02 11.12 1.01
N LYS A 292 3.87 10.74 0.51
CA LYS A 292 3.50 9.35 0.26
C LYS A 292 3.71 9.05 -1.22
N VAL A 293 4.27 7.89 -1.50
CA VAL A 293 4.30 7.32 -2.85
C VAL A 293 3.21 6.26 -2.90
N PRO A 294 2.07 6.53 -3.52
CA PRO A 294 0.95 5.60 -3.55
C PRO A 294 1.26 4.36 -4.38
N GLY A 295 0.63 3.25 -4.03
CA GLY A 295 0.72 2.01 -4.79
C GLY A 295 0.32 2.22 -6.25
N SER A 296 1.19 1.81 -7.16
CA SER A 296 0.98 1.90 -8.61
C SER A 296 1.41 0.61 -9.30
N PRO A 297 0.49 -0.08 -10.00
CA PRO A 297 0.85 -1.29 -10.74
C PRO A 297 1.89 -1.07 -11.84
N GLN A 298 2.01 0.16 -12.34
CA GLN A 298 2.95 0.50 -13.41
C GLN A 298 4.30 1.00 -12.90
N GLY A 299 4.38 1.36 -11.61
CA GLY A 299 5.56 1.95 -11.00
C GLY A 299 5.96 3.26 -11.69
N SER A 300 6.51 4.22 -11.00
CA SER A 300 7.05 5.40 -11.70
C SER A 300 7.73 6.41 -10.78
N ALA A 301 7.84 6.10 -9.50
CA ALA A 301 8.38 7.01 -8.49
C ALA A 301 9.71 6.48 -7.94
N GLY A 302 10.67 6.21 -8.81
CA GLY A 302 11.97 5.65 -8.46
C GLY A 302 13.02 6.67 -8.04
N LEU A 303 12.63 7.91 -7.78
CA LEU A 303 13.50 9.06 -7.53
C LEU A 303 14.44 9.34 -8.71
N ASP A 304 13.97 9.05 -9.92
CA ASP A 304 14.64 9.40 -11.16
C ASP A 304 14.22 10.81 -11.62
N ASP A 305 15.12 11.53 -12.26
CA ASP A 305 14.88 12.86 -12.81
C ASP A 305 13.77 12.83 -13.88
N LYS A 306 12.83 13.77 -13.76
CA LYS A 306 11.71 13.96 -14.70
C LYS A 306 11.76 15.34 -15.40
N GLY A 307 12.90 16.02 -15.32
CA GLY A 307 13.08 17.38 -15.82
C GLY A 307 12.47 18.45 -14.93
N ASP A 308 12.29 19.64 -15.47
CA ASP A 308 11.94 20.85 -14.71
C ASP A 308 10.44 21.01 -14.42
N ASP A 309 9.60 20.13 -15.00
CA ASP A 309 8.15 20.21 -14.79
C ASP A 309 7.72 19.60 -13.46
N VAL A 310 7.40 20.44 -12.48
CA VAL A 310 6.92 20.03 -11.16
C VAL A 310 5.65 19.15 -11.22
N ALA A 311 4.82 19.30 -12.28
CA ALA A 311 3.61 18.49 -12.44
C ALA A 311 3.94 17.02 -12.67
N ALA A 312 5.08 16.72 -13.32
CA ALA A 312 5.56 15.36 -13.48
C ALA A 312 5.87 14.68 -12.15
N TYR A 313 6.35 15.42 -11.15
CA TYR A 313 6.59 14.91 -9.80
C TYR A 313 5.29 14.83 -8.99
N LYS A 314 4.45 15.87 -9.00
CA LYS A 314 3.16 15.87 -8.30
C LYS A 314 2.23 14.73 -8.73
N SER A 315 2.37 14.22 -9.95
CA SER A 315 1.62 13.06 -10.43
C SER A 315 2.06 11.73 -9.81
N ARG A 316 3.22 11.69 -9.13
CA ARG A 316 3.85 10.47 -8.57
C ARG A 316 4.01 10.51 -7.06
N TYR A 317 4.25 11.70 -6.53
CA TYR A 317 4.54 11.95 -5.12
C TYR A 317 3.42 12.79 -4.51
N GLU A 318 2.71 12.24 -3.53
CA GLU A 318 1.61 12.93 -2.87
C GLU A 318 2.10 13.61 -1.57
N ILE A 319 2.17 14.95 -1.55
CA ILE A 319 2.61 15.66 -0.34
C ILE A 319 1.56 15.53 0.78
N LYS A 320 2.00 15.15 1.98
CA LYS A 320 1.17 14.93 3.18
C LYS A 320 1.44 15.95 4.30
N SER A 321 2.23 16.97 4.02
CA SER A 321 2.46 18.14 4.85
C SER A 321 1.93 19.37 4.13
N LYS A 322 2.06 20.56 4.76
CA LYS A 322 1.82 21.83 4.07
C LYS A 322 2.74 21.88 2.83
N SER A 323 2.15 22.06 1.64
CA SER A 323 2.91 22.13 0.39
C SER A 323 3.59 23.50 0.26
N ARG A 324 4.91 23.48 0.04
CA ARG A 324 5.73 24.67 -0.27
C ARG A 324 6.50 24.40 -1.55
N ASP A 325 6.73 25.43 -2.35
CA ASP A 325 7.45 25.27 -3.63
C ASP A 325 8.90 24.82 -3.43
N GLU A 326 9.53 25.26 -2.33
CA GLU A 326 10.88 24.84 -1.97
C GLU A 326 10.95 23.31 -1.74
N ASP A 327 9.93 22.72 -1.10
CA ASP A 327 9.93 21.28 -0.82
C ASP A 327 9.90 20.47 -2.14
N TRP A 328 9.20 20.96 -3.15
CA TRP A 328 9.17 20.35 -4.49
C TRP A 328 10.49 20.53 -5.23
N LYS A 329 11.10 21.73 -5.16
CA LYS A 329 12.42 21.98 -5.75
C LYS A 329 13.50 21.10 -5.15
N ASP A 330 13.47 20.91 -3.83
CA ASP A 330 14.43 20.03 -3.14
C ASP A 330 14.25 18.57 -3.55
N LEU A 331 12.99 18.09 -3.69
CA LEU A 331 12.72 16.72 -4.20
C LEU A 331 13.22 16.55 -5.63
N MET A 332 12.98 17.53 -6.49
CA MET A 332 13.48 17.54 -7.88
C MET A 332 15.01 17.53 -7.90
N HIS A 333 15.65 18.34 -7.04
CA HIS A 333 17.11 18.35 -6.91
C HIS A 333 17.67 17.00 -6.44
N LEU A 334 17.04 16.33 -5.48
CA LEU A 334 17.43 14.97 -5.09
C LEU A 334 17.37 14.00 -6.28
N CYS A 335 16.30 14.06 -7.08
CA CYS A 335 16.13 13.21 -8.26
C CYS A 335 17.17 13.51 -9.36
N ASP A 336 17.49 14.79 -9.60
CA ASP A 336 18.55 15.22 -10.50
C ASP A 336 19.90 14.69 -10.07
N VAL A 337 20.28 14.93 -8.80
CA VAL A 337 21.57 14.44 -8.24
C VAL A 337 21.67 12.93 -8.36
N LEU A 338 20.62 12.19 -7.98
CA LEU A 338 20.59 10.72 -8.11
C LEU A 338 20.77 10.26 -9.56
N THR A 339 20.14 10.93 -10.51
CA THR A 339 20.13 10.48 -11.91
C THR A 339 21.36 10.88 -12.67
N ASN A 340 21.83 12.13 -12.52
CA ASN A 340 22.77 12.77 -13.43
C ASN A 340 24.20 12.84 -12.88
N THR A 341 24.44 12.57 -11.58
CA THR A 341 25.79 12.58 -11.01
C THR A 341 26.55 11.30 -11.38
N PRO A 342 27.81 11.39 -11.82
CA PRO A 342 28.70 10.24 -12.00
C PRO A 342 28.88 9.43 -10.70
N ALA A 343 29.06 8.10 -10.81
CA ALA A 343 29.13 7.20 -9.66
C ALA A 343 30.26 7.55 -8.67
N GLU A 344 31.36 8.05 -9.17
CA GLU A 344 32.53 8.46 -8.38
C GLU A 344 32.31 9.70 -7.52
N GLU A 345 31.35 10.55 -7.88
CA GLU A 345 31.01 11.78 -7.15
C GLU A 345 29.71 11.62 -6.34
N LEU A 346 28.91 10.59 -6.63
CA LEU A 346 27.52 10.49 -6.18
C LEU A 346 27.40 10.45 -4.66
N GLU A 347 28.24 9.65 -3.96
CA GLU A 347 28.18 9.54 -2.50
C GLU A 347 28.42 10.90 -1.83
N ALA A 348 29.43 11.65 -2.30
CA ALA A 348 29.75 12.98 -1.75
C ALA A 348 28.63 14.01 -2.03
N LYS A 349 27.99 13.95 -3.19
CA LYS A 349 26.89 14.86 -3.55
C LYS A 349 25.61 14.55 -2.79
N LEU A 350 25.34 13.28 -2.48
CA LEU A 350 24.15 12.86 -1.74
C LEU A 350 24.29 13.06 -0.23
N GLN A 351 25.50 12.98 0.33
CA GLN A 351 25.72 13.07 1.78
C GLN A 351 25.01 14.23 2.48
N PRO A 352 24.95 15.47 1.92
CA PRO A 352 24.26 16.59 2.57
C PRO A 352 22.73 16.57 2.40
N ILE A 353 22.16 15.76 1.49
CA ILE A 353 20.75 15.83 1.10
C ILE A 353 20.00 14.51 1.28
N LEU A 354 20.66 13.38 1.49
CA LEU A 354 20.05 12.06 1.66
C LEU A 354 20.67 11.31 2.83
N ASP A 355 19.84 10.75 3.69
CA ASP A 355 20.26 9.69 4.62
C ASP A 355 20.58 8.42 3.81
N ILE A 356 21.83 8.37 3.32
CA ILE A 356 22.30 7.26 2.47
C ILE A 356 22.20 5.94 3.22
N GLU A 357 22.56 5.92 4.52
CA GLU A 357 22.53 4.69 5.30
C GLU A 357 21.11 4.16 5.49
N GLY A 358 20.17 5.05 5.85
CA GLY A 358 18.74 4.70 5.93
C GLY A 358 18.18 4.22 4.59
N ALA A 359 18.60 4.85 3.47
CA ALA A 359 18.20 4.42 2.13
C ALA A 359 18.73 3.02 1.77
N LEU A 360 19.99 2.68 2.15
CA LEU A 360 20.54 1.35 1.94
C LEU A 360 19.82 0.28 2.77
N TRP A 361 19.47 0.57 4.03
CA TRP A 361 18.64 -0.32 4.85
C TRP A 361 17.24 -0.53 4.28
N PHE A 362 16.59 0.55 3.83
CA PHE A 362 15.28 0.47 3.16
C PHE A 362 15.33 -0.47 1.95
N LEU A 363 16.31 -0.29 1.07
CA LEU A 363 16.51 -1.14 -0.11
C LEU A 363 16.84 -2.59 0.26
N ALA A 364 17.60 -2.82 1.33
CA ALA A 364 17.93 -4.15 1.80
C ALA A 364 16.72 -4.86 2.38
N LEU A 365 15.91 -4.19 3.22
CA LEU A 365 14.67 -4.70 3.78
C LEU A 365 13.69 -5.12 2.69
N ASP A 366 13.47 -4.26 1.68
CA ASP A 366 12.57 -4.51 0.56
C ASP A 366 12.95 -5.80 -0.20
N MET A 367 14.24 -5.99 -0.46
CA MET A 367 14.76 -7.16 -1.15
C MET A 367 14.81 -8.42 -0.29
N VAL A 368 15.19 -8.32 0.99
CA VAL A 368 15.30 -9.46 1.90
C VAL A 368 13.94 -10.05 2.20
N THR A 369 12.93 -9.21 2.40
CA THR A 369 11.55 -9.61 2.68
C THR A 369 10.77 -10.02 1.42
N CYS A 370 11.37 -9.86 0.22
CA CYS A 370 10.72 -10.12 -1.07
C CYS A 370 9.39 -9.37 -1.22
N ASN A 371 9.33 -8.11 -0.76
CA ASN A 371 8.11 -7.31 -0.86
C ASN A 371 7.69 -7.14 -2.33
N SER A 372 6.61 -7.82 -2.74
CA SER A 372 6.21 -7.90 -4.15
C SER A 372 5.57 -6.62 -4.69
N ASP A 373 5.12 -5.73 -3.82
CA ASP A 373 4.57 -4.41 -4.17
C ASP A 373 5.58 -3.27 -3.91
N GLY A 374 6.72 -3.58 -3.31
CA GLY A 374 7.72 -2.62 -2.86
C GLY A 374 8.51 -1.93 -3.97
N PHE A 375 9.53 -1.19 -3.54
CA PHE A 375 10.35 -0.35 -4.40
C PHE A 375 11.05 -1.12 -5.53
N TRP A 376 11.58 -2.33 -5.24
CA TRP A 376 12.32 -3.11 -6.24
C TRP A 376 11.46 -3.56 -7.42
N THR A 377 10.15 -3.76 -7.21
CA THR A 377 9.19 -4.17 -8.25
C THR A 377 8.61 -2.97 -8.99
N ARG A 378 8.00 -2.06 -8.25
CA ARG A 378 7.11 -1.02 -8.78
C ARG A 378 7.58 0.40 -8.51
N ALA A 379 8.61 0.63 -7.67
CA ALA A 379 8.98 1.94 -7.16
C ALA A 379 7.73 2.68 -6.63
N SER A 380 6.96 1.99 -5.77
CA SER A 380 5.76 2.50 -5.11
C SER A 380 5.69 1.97 -3.67
N ASP A 381 4.65 2.34 -2.93
CA ASP A 381 4.39 1.87 -1.56
C ASP A 381 5.54 2.17 -0.58
N TYR A 382 6.04 3.40 -0.63
CA TYR A 382 6.99 3.92 0.34
C TYR A 382 6.67 5.38 0.69
N SER A 383 7.34 5.91 1.69
CA SER A 383 7.18 7.29 2.14
C SER A 383 8.52 8.02 2.14
N ILE A 384 8.47 9.33 2.01
CA ILE A 384 9.63 10.21 2.02
C ILE A 384 9.41 11.26 3.10
N TYR A 385 10.41 11.48 3.92
CA TYR A 385 10.48 12.58 4.87
C TYR A 385 11.70 13.44 4.58
N LYS A 386 11.51 14.75 4.35
CA LYS A 386 12.59 15.73 4.34
C LYS A 386 12.56 16.46 5.66
N ASP A 387 13.62 16.34 6.44
CA ASP A 387 13.75 17.02 7.69
C ASP A 387 14.01 18.54 7.53
N PRO A 388 13.90 19.36 8.59
CA PRO A 388 14.15 20.80 8.52
C PRO A 388 15.58 21.19 8.14
N THR A 389 16.54 20.28 8.18
CA THR A 389 17.92 20.52 7.74
C THR A 389 18.12 20.27 6.24
N GLY A 390 17.09 19.73 5.56
CA GLY A 390 17.10 19.42 4.13
C GLY A 390 17.48 18.00 3.78
N VAL A 391 17.68 17.11 4.77
CA VAL A 391 18.03 15.71 4.55
C VAL A 391 16.76 14.88 4.31
N PHE A 392 16.79 14.09 3.24
CA PHE A 392 15.71 13.16 2.88
C PHE A 392 15.91 11.80 3.54
N HIS A 393 14.83 11.24 4.09
CA HIS A 393 14.73 9.90 4.67
C HIS A 393 13.72 9.07 3.89
N ILE A 394 14.09 7.85 3.51
CA ILE A 394 13.23 6.93 2.75
C ILE A 394 12.67 5.89 3.72
N LEU A 395 11.36 5.74 3.76
CA LEU A 395 10.65 4.98 4.79
C LEU A 395 9.72 3.93 4.17
N PRO A 396 9.55 2.75 4.81
CA PRO A 396 8.63 1.73 4.34
C PRO A 396 7.17 2.17 4.51
N HIS A 397 6.33 1.74 3.56
CA HIS A 397 4.89 1.86 3.61
C HIS A 397 4.25 0.66 2.93
N ASP A 398 3.13 0.16 3.46
CA ASP A 398 2.37 -0.98 2.94
C ASP A 398 3.20 -2.27 2.75
N MET A 399 3.53 -2.93 3.89
CA MET A 399 4.44 -4.09 3.94
C MET A 399 3.70 -5.44 3.87
N ASN A 400 2.40 -5.46 3.58
CA ASN A 400 1.55 -6.66 3.59
C ASN A 400 1.89 -7.70 2.51
N GLU A 401 2.63 -7.29 1.47
CA GLU A 401 3.09 -8.15 0.38
C GLU A 401 4.49 -8.77 0.64
N SER A 402 5.02 -8.64 1.86
CA SER A 402 6.30 -9.21 2.28
C SER A 402 6.20 -10.68 2.68
N PHE A 403 7.32 -11.39 2.69
CA PHE A 403 7.51 -12.79 3.15
C PHE A 403 6.70 -13.84 2.37
N LYS A 404 6.29 -13.53 1.14
CA LYS A 404 5.57 -14.48 0.30
C LYS A 404 6.54 -15.31 -0.55
N ASN A 405 6.40 -16.61 -0.44
CA ASN A 405 7.12 -17.54 -1.29
C ASN A 405 6.39 -17.70 -2.64
N HIS A 406 6.56 -16.72 -3.53
CA HIS A 406 6.08 -16.83 -4.92
C HIS A 406 7.03 -17.71 -5.73
N GLY A 407 7.47 -18.82 -5.14
CA GLY A 407 8.45 -19.72 -5.73
C GLY A 407 7.89 -20.48 -6.92
N GLY A 408 8.50 -20.27 -8.06
CA GLY A 408 8.61 -21.30 -9.08
C GLY A 408 9.51 -22.42 -8.56
N GLY A 409 9.04 -23.26 -7.66
CA GLY A 409 9.66 -24.58 -7.42
C GLY A 409 9.41 -25.46 -8.65
N PRO A 410 10.27 -26.46 -8.96
CA PRO A 410 10.02 -27.43 -9.99
C PRO A 410 8.80 -28.29 -9.58
N GLY A 411 7.60 -27.86 -9.90
CA GLY A 411 6.34 -28.55 -9.56
C GLY A 411 5.13 -27.66 -9.26
N GLY A 412 5.27 -26.31 -9.24
CA GLY A 412 4.10 -25.42 -9.11
C GLY A 412 3.24 -25.45 -10.38
N PRO A 413 1.88 -25.35 -10.29
CA PRO A 413 0.96 -25.49 -11.42
C PRO A 413 0.98 -24.31 -12.41
N GLY A 414 2.14 -23.71 -12.67
CA GLY A 414 2.30 -22.59 -13.59
C GLY A 414 3.32 -22.78 -14.71
N GLY A 415 4.02 -23.89 -14.75
CA GLY A 415 5.07 -24.11 -15.73
C GLY A 415 4.88 -25.37 -16.54
N ARG A 416 4.17 -25.32 -17.64
CA ARG A 416 4.38 -26.03 -18.89
C ARG A 416 3.16 -25.87 -19.81
N ARG A 417 3.06 -24.74 -20.50
CA ARG A 417 2.56 -24.81 -21.87
C ARG A 417 3.72 -25.33 -22.72
N GLY A 418 3.79 -26.65 -22.83
CA GLY A 418 4.63 -27.33 -23.80
C GLY A 418 4.30 -26.82 -25.18
N GLY A 419 5.31 -26.36 -25.89
CA GLY A 419 5.23 -26.21 -27.34
C GLY A 419 4.88 -27.55 -27.97
N GLY A 420 3.61 -27.73 -28.30
CA GLY A 420 3.18 -28.81 -29.14
C GLY A 420 3.74 -28.59 -30.54
N MET A 421 4.75 -29.34 -30.92
CA MET A 421 5.10 -29.54 -32.34
C MET A 421 3.84 -30.00 -33.08
N ARG A 422 3.39 -29.17 -34.04
CA ARG A 422 2.44 -29.63 -35.06
C ARG A 422 3.14 -30.73 -35.88
N GLY A 423 2.77 -31.99 -35.61
CA GLY A 423 2.99 -33.08 -36.56
C GLY A 423 2.00 -32.97 -37.72
N PRO A 424 2.33 -33.51 -38.91
CA PRO A 424 1.50 -33.37 -40.09
C PRO A 424 0.18 -34.13 -39.93
N GLN A 425 -0.92 -33.48 -40.36
CA GLN A 425 -2.26 -34.06 -40.39
C GLN A 425 -2.30 -35.22 -41.39
N GLY A 426 -2.59 -36.41 -40.90
CA GLY A 426 -3.03 -37.53 -41.73
C GLY A 426 -4.54 -37.48 -42.02
N PRO A 427 -5.03 -38.09 -43.09
CA PRO A 427 -6.43 -38.01 -43.50
C PRO A 427 -7.38 -38.80 -42.58
N PRO A 428 -8.69 -38.45 -42.56
CA PRO A 428 -9.65 -39.04 -41.63
C PRO A 428 -10.04 -40.47 -42.05
N PRO A 429 -10.26 -41.40 -41.13
CA PRO A 429 -10.85 -42.69 -41.44
C PRO A 429 -12.38 -42.61 -41.52
N ASN A 430 -12.93 -43.16 -42.60
CA ASN A 430 -14.35 -43.48 -42.77
C ASN A 430 -14.78 -44.64 -41.85
N GLY A 431 -16.01 -44.58 -41.35
CA GLY A 431 -16.71 -45.83 -41.03
C GLY A 431 -17.65 -45.80 -39.84
N GLN A 432 -18.95 -45.69 -40.13
CA GLN A 432 -20.08 -46.50 -39.60
C GLN A 432 -20.25 -46.59 -38.05
N GLY A 433 -21.32 -46.02 -37.47
CA GLY A 433 -22.61 -46.67 -37.43
C GLY A 433 -23.10 -46.78 -35.98
N ALA A 434 -24.33 -46.40 -35.78
CA ALA A 434 -25.30 -46.89 -34.81
C ALA A 434 -25.71 -45.98 -33.63
N ASP A 435 -26.99 -45.59 -33.72
CA ASP A 435 -28.00 -45.45 -32.68
C ASP A 435 -27.88 -44.32 -31.61
N ALA A 436 -28.58 -43.23 -31.94
CA ALA A 436 -29.09 -42.28 -30.94
C ALA A 436 -30.64 -42.28 -30.96
N PRO A 437 -31.30 -42.23 -29.78
CA PRO A 437 -32.77 -42.20 -29.72
C PRO A 437 -33.32 -40.79 -30.06
N PRO A 438 -34.62 -40.70 -30.45
CA PRO A 438 -35.22 -39.47 -30.99
C PRO A 438 -35.50 -38.42 -29.91
N PRO A 439 -35.56 -37.12 -30.29
CA PRO A 439 -35.78 -36.03 -29.35
C PRO A 439 -37.26 -35.88 -28.99
N ASP A 440 -37.47 -35.57 -27.71
CA ASP A 440 -38.77 -35.37 -27.06
C ASP A 440 -39.45 -34.07 -27.54
N ALA A 441 -40.64 -34.22 -28.05
CA ALA A 441 -41.47 -33.15 -28.62
C ALA A 441 -42.36 -32.52 -27.54
N ASN A 442 -41.78 -31.66 -26.67
CA ASN A 442 -42.62 -30.72 -25.87
C ASN A 442 -41.78 -29.62 -25.26
N ARG A 443 -41.43 -28.60 -26.06
CA ARG A 443 -41.09 -27.27 -25.53
C ARG A 443 -41.67 -26.18 -26.43
N PRO A 444 -42.37 -25.18 -25.87
CA PRO A 444 -42.97 -24.12 -26.68
C PRO A 444 -41.91 -23.16 -27.25
N ARG A 445 -42.03 -22.85 -28.50
CA ARG A 445 -41.22 -21.89 -29.26
C ARG A 445 -41.53 -20.46 -28.76
N ARG A 446 -40.51 -19.75 -28.37
CA ARG A 446 -40.56 -18.29 -28.09
C ARG A 446 -40.48 -17.55 -29.41
N GLY A 447 -41.39 -16.60 -29.60
CA GLY A 447 -41.62 -15.87 -30.83
C GLY A 447 -40.48 -14.97 -31.25
N THR A 448 -40.36 -14.84 -32.53
CA THR A 448 -39.52 -13.91 -33.31
C THR A 448 -39.96 -12.47 -33.12
N GLN A 449 -39.03 -11.57 -32.76
CA GLN A 449 -39.21 -10.14 -32.90
C GLN A 449 -38.71 -9.64 -34.26
N PRO A 450 -39.32 -8.61 -34.86
CA PRO A 450 -38.94 -8.16 -36.21
C PRO A 450 -37.67 -7.29 -36.20
N GLU A 451 -36.83 -7.52 -37.21
CA GLU A 451 -35.68 -6.70 -37.58
C GLU A 451 -36.15 -5.33 -38.08
N PHE A 452 -35.65 -4.27 -37.46
CA PHE A 452 -35.70 -2.91 -38.01
C PHE A 452 -34.40 -2.64 -38.77
N SER A 453 -34.48 -2.61 -40.10
CA SER A 453 -33.40 -2.17 -40.98
C SER A 453 -33.44 -0.65 -41.15
N LEU A 454 -32.33 0.03 -40.84
CA LEU A 454 -32.10 1.43 -41.18
C LEU A 454 -31.39 1.51 -42.55
N PRO A 455 -31.73 2.48 -43.43
CA PRO A 455 -31.17 2.58 -44.77
C PRO A 455 -29.74 3.14 -44.76
N ARG A 456 -28.88 2.58 -45.64
CA ARG A 456 -27.54 3.08 -45.94
C ARG A 456 -27.58 4.41 -46.70
N PRO A 457 -26.67 5.37 -46.43
CA PRO A 457 -26.47 6.51 -47.29
C PRO A 457 -25.68 6.15 -48.58
N PRO A 458 -25.85 6.89 -49.67
CA PRO A 458 -25.29 6.55 -50.96
C PRO A 458 -23.79 6.83 -51.05
N GLN A 459 -23.10 5.99 -51.83
CA GLN A 459 -21.69 6.13 -52.21
C GLN A 459 -21.53 7.30 -53.18
N GLY A 460 -20.65 8.25 -52.86
CA GLY A 460 -20.19 9.30 -53.75
C GLY A 460 -18.82 8.95 -54.33
N GLU A 461 -18.65 9.37 -55.58
CA GLU A 461 -17.60 9.04 -56.55
C GLU A 461 -16.19 9.48 -56.14
N ALA A 462 -15.20 8.75 -56.62
CA ALA A 462 -13.77 8.95 -56.48
C ALA A 462 -13.27 10.13 -57.32
N MET A 463 -12.42 11.00 -56.79
CA MET A 463 -11.55 11.91 -57.52
C MET A 463 -10.08 11.47 -57.43
N PRO A 464 -9.26 11.70 -58.46
CA PRO A 464 -7.89 11.17 -58.57
C PRO A 464 -6.86 12.00 -57.78
N PRO A 465 -5.66 11.43 -57.52
CA PRO A 465 -4.66 12.03 -56.65
C PRO A 465 -3.65 12.88 -57.41
N ASP A 466 -3.35 14.06 -56.89
CA ASP A 466 -2.12 14.77 -57.28
C ASP A 466 -1.42 15.33 -56.03
N GLY A 467 -0.15 14.96 -55.90
CA GLY A 467 0.87 15.79 -55.28
C GLY A 467 1.15 15.62 -53.79
N MET A 468 1.80 14.53 -53.35
CA MET A 468 2.59 14.51 -52.14
C MET A 468 4.06 14.16 -52.42
N PRO A 469 5.04 14.83 -51.78
CA PRO A 469 6.46 14.51 -51.91
C PRO A 469 6.77 13.17 -51.20
N PRO A 470 7.83 12.43 -51.57
CA PRO A 470 8.14 11.12 -51.05
C PRO A 470 8.51 11.19 -49.55
N MET A 471 7.74 10.47 -48.72
CA MET A 471 8.09 10.25 -47.34
C MET A 471 9.30 9.31 -47.30
N GLY A 472 10.34 9.77 -46.60
CA GLY A 472 11.49 8.95 -46.22
C GLY A 472 11.08 7.73 -45.36
N ASP A 473 11.84 6.69 -45.57
CA ASP A 473 11.76 5.40 -44.94
C ASP A 473 11.79 5.53 -43.39
N PHE A 474 10.62 5.55 -42.76
CA PHE A 474 10.52 5.40 -41.30
C PHE A 474 10.65 3.91 -40.99
N GLY A 475 11.81 3.57 -40.43
CA GLY A 475 12.12 2.24 -39.94
C GLY A 475 10.95 1.62 -39.19
N GLY A 476 10.67 0.35 -39.50
CA GLY A 476 9.62 -0.45 -38.87
C GLY A 476 9.70 -0.44 -37.35
N PRO A 477 8.61 -0.79 -36.65
CA PRO A 477 8.60 -0.80 -35.19
C PRO A 477 9.76 -1.67 -34.69
N PRO A 478 10.45 -1.25 -33.61
CA PRO A 478 11.53 -2.05 -33.07
C PRO A 478 11.02 -3.45 -32.74
N PRO A 479 11.84 -4.49 -32.99
CA PRO A 479 11.44 -5.87 -32.73
C PRO A 479 11.02 -5.98 -31.26
N ASN A 480 9.83 -6.54 -31.03
CA ASN A 480 9.23 -6.84 -29.74
C ASN A 480 10.28 -6.98 -28.65
N GLY A 481 10.35 -5.97 -27.79
CA GLY A 481 11.03 -6.10 -26.50
C GLY A 481 10.36 -7.27 -25.79
N GLY A 482 11.07 -8.39 -25.72
CA GLY A 482 10.59 -9.60 -25.08
C GLY A 482 10.01 -9.25 -23.73
N GLY A 483 8.73 -9.58 -23.50
CA GLY A 483 8.09 -9.45 -22.22
C GLY A 483 9.03 -10.03 -21.18
N ARG A 484 9.61 -9.16 -20.34
CA ARG A 484 10.42 -9.60 -19.22
C ARG A 484 9.59 -10.64 -18.47
N PRO A 485 10.08 -11.85 -18.23
CA PRO A 485 9.35 -12.78 -17.38
C PRO A 485 9.16 -12.03 -16.05
N MET A 486 7.93 -11.78 -15.65
CA MET A 486 7.57 -11.52 -14.26
C MET A 486 7.85 -12.81 -13.49
N GLY A 487 9.09 -13.25 -13.54
CA GLY A 487 9.60 -14.46 -12.94
C GLY A 487 9.83 -14.18 -11.48
N GLY A 488 9.08 -14.85 -10.67
CA GLY A 488 9.02 -14.88 -9.26
C GLY A 488 10.33 -14.57 -8.55
N GLY A 489 10.21 -13.57 -7.63
CA GLY A 489 11.23 -13.28 -6.66
C GLY A 489 11.08 -14.19 -5.47
N GLY A 490 10.80 -15.32 -5.34
CA GLY A 490 10.69 -16.14 -4.13
C GLY A 490 11.97 -16.13 -3.28
N THR A 491 12.14 -17.11 -2.44
CA THR A 491 13.26 -17.21 -1.51
C THR A 491 14.66 -17.14 -2.16
N THR A 492 14.76 -17.29 -3.49
CA THR A 492 16.00 -17.17 -4.27
C THR A 492 16.09 -15.85 -5.05
N LEU A 493 15.32 -14.83 -4.71
CA LEU A 493 15.41 -13.51 -5.32
C LEU A 493 16.83 -12.95 -5.14
N ASP A 494 17.50 -12.64 -6.27
CA ASP A 494 18.84 -12.05 -6.26
C ASP A 494 18.79 -10.63 -5.66
N PRO A 495 19.54 -10.35 -4.58
CA PRO A 495 19.58 -9.03 -3.96
C PRO A 495 20.09 -7.92 -4.88
N LEU A 496 20.78 -8.24 -5.97
CA LEU A 496 21.25 -7.28 -6.98
C LEU A 496 20.38 -7.25 -8.24
N ARG A 497 19.20 -7.91 -8.25
CA ARG A 497 18.32 -7.91 -9.39
C ARG A 497 17.84 -6.49 -9.76
N GLY A 498 17.86 -6.15 -11.05
CA GLY A 498 17.30 -4.89 -11.57
C GLY A 498 18.17 -3.66 -11.32
N LEU A 499 19.48 -3.82 -11.18
CA LEU A 499 20.42 -2.69 -11.07
C LEU A 499 20.55 -1.89 -12.37
N ASP A 500 20.15 -2.45 -13.49
CA ASP A 500 20.10 -1.82 -14.81
C ASP A 500 18.82 -1.00 -15.05
N ASP A 501 17.89 -0.97 -14.10
CA ASP A 501 16.64 -0.24 -14.22
C ASP A 501 16.82 1.24 -13.83
N GLY A 502 17.10 2.09 -14.82
CA GLY A 502 17.31 3.53 -14.63
C GLY A 502 16.06 4.26 -14.09
N SER A 503 14.87 3.69 -14.26
CA SER A 503 13.64 4.27 -13.69
C SER A 503 13.53 4.15 -12.16
N LYS A 504 14.48 3.44 -11.53
CA LYS A 504 14.62 3.29 -10.08
C LYS A 504 15.97 3.84 -9.63
N ALA A 505 16.17 5.14 -9.85
CA ALA A 505 17.44 5.82 -9.63
C ALA A 505 17.97 5.63 -8.21
N LEU A 506 17.13 5.71 -7.18
CA LEU A 506 17.57 5.44 -5.80
C LEU A 506 18.33 4.11 -5.69
N ARG A 507 17.83 3.05 -6.33
CA ARG A 507 18.45 1.73 -6.25
C ARG A 507 19.60 1.57 -7.24
N SER A 508 19.36 1.84 -8.53
CA SER A 508 20.32 1.59 -9.61
C SER A 508 21.56 2.45 -9.47
N LYS A 509 21.39 3.70 -9.05
CA LYS A 509 22.51 4.65 -8.92
C LYS A 509 23.27 4.49 -7.61
N LEU A 510 22.60 4.35 -6.46
CA LEU A 510 23.30 4.07 -5.21
C LEU A 510 24.12 2.79 -5.30
N LEU A 511 23.54 1.71 -5.83
CA LEU A 511 24.24 0.43 -5.93
C LEU A 511 25.19 0.34 -7.15
N ALA A 512 25.27 1.36 -8.00
CA ALA A 512 26.35 1.50 -8.96
C ALA A 512 27.67 1.89 -8.29
N VAL A 513 27.61 2.62 -7.16
CA VAL A 513 28.79 2.99 -6.36
C VAL A 513 29.31 1.75 -5.61
N PRO A 514 30.57 1.31 -5.81
CA PRO A 514 31.06 0.07 -5.22
C PRO A 514 31.06 0.05 -3.69
N SER A 515 31.39 1.18 -3.02
CA SER A 515 31.36 1.33 -1.56
C SER A 515 29.95 1.15 -1.01
N LEU A 516 28.95 1.81 -1.61
CA LEU A 516 27.55 1.72 -1.21
C LEU A 516 26.96 0.34 -1.46
N ARG A 517 27.31 -0.29 -2.59
CA ARG A 517 26.92 -1.67 -2.88
C ARG A 517 27.48 -2.65 -1.86
N ALA A 518 28.71 -2.48 -1.44
CA ALA A 518 29.31 -3.34 -0.41
C ALA A 518 28.57 -3.20 0.92
N ARG A 519 28.29 -1.98 1.36
CA ARG A 519 27.50 -1.70 2.59
C ARG A 519 26.09 -2.30 2.48
N TYR A 520 25.40 -2.08 1.38
CA TYR A 520 24.08 -2.68 1.10
C TYR A 520 24.11 -4.21 1.25
N LEU A 521 25.10 -4.89 0.68
CA LEU A 521 25.21 -6.35 0.80
C LEU A 521 25.50 -6.82 2.23
N GLU A 522 26.22 -6.04 3.03
CA GLU A 522 26.36 -6.33 4.46
C GLU A 522 25.04 -6.15 5.21
N HIS A 523 24.22 -5.15 4.87
CA HIS A 523 22.86 -5.02 5.43
C HIS A 523 21.98 -6.22 5.05
N VAL A 524 22.02 -6.66 3.79
CA VAL A 524 21.34 -7.88 3.34
C VAL A 524 21.73 -9.09 4.17
N LYS A 525 23.02 -9.28 4.46
CA LYS A 525 23.50 -10.39 5.30
C LYS A 525 23.10 -10.24 6.77
N THR A 526 23.11 -9.01 7.29
CA THR A 526 22.65 -8.73 8.65
C THR A 526 21.18 -9.09 8.82
N LEU A 527 20.33 -8.59 7.93
CA LEU A 527 18.91 -8.95 7.91
C LEU A 527 18.69 -10.45 7.72
N ALA A 528 19.51 -11.13 6.91
CA ALA A 528 19.41 -12.58 6.74
C ALA A 528 19.73 -13.36 8.04
N ARG A 529 20.66 -12.85 8.88
CA ARG A 529 20.94 -13.43 10.21
C ARG A 529 19.80 -13.15 11.20
N GLU A 530 19.20 -11.97 11.14
CA GLU A 530 18.09 -11.56 12.00
C GLU A 530 16.78 -12.26 11.62
N MET A 531 16.55 -12.51 10.34
CA MET A 531 15.33 -13.14 9.80
C MET A 531 15.36 -14.68 9.92
N THR A 532 16.07 -15.26 10.85
CA THR A 532 16.07 -16.71 11.06
C THR A 532 14.85 -17.15 11.88
N TRP A 533 14.46 -18.41 11.71
CA TRP A 533 13.39 -18.99 12.52
C TRP A 533 13.72 -18.99 14.02
N SER A 534 14.98 -19.17 14.39
CA SER A 534 15.41 -19.08 15.79
C SER A 534 15.13 -17.72 16.43
N ASN A 535 15.19 -16.64 15.64
CA ASN A 535 14.96 -15.28 16.13
C ASN A 535 13.48 -14.86 16.05
N LEU A 536 12.81 -15.16 14.93
CA LEU A 536 11.44 -14.72 14.69
C LEU A 536 10.38 -15.75 15.07
N GLY A 537 10.74 -17.05 15.11
CA GLY A 537 9.81 -18.13 15.42
C GLY A 537 9.11 -18.01 16.76
N PRO A 538 9.79 -17.66 17.86
CA PRO A 538 9.14 -17.42 19.15
C PRO A 538 8.07 -16.32 19.08
N PHE A 539 8.36 -15.20 18.41
CA PHE A 539 7.41 -14.11 18.21
C PHE A 539 6.22 -14.57 17.36
N ILE A 540 6.46 -15.24 16.22
CA ILE A 540 5.39 -15.78 15.37
C ILE A 540 4.49 -16.74 16.15
N THR A 541 5.05 -17.61 16.98
CA THR A 541 4.30 -18.55 17.79
C THR A 541 3.46 -17.83 18.86
N GLN A 542 4.00 -16.78 19.47
CA GLN A 542 3.29 -15.93 20.41
C GLN A 542 2.10 -15.25 19.74
N GLU A 543 2.32 -14.55 18.63
CA GLU A 543 1.28 -13.82 17.90
C GLU A 543 0.20 -14.78 17.36
N ARG A 544 0.62 -15.93 16.80
CA ARG A 544 -0.30 -16.98 16.37
C ARG A 544 -1.19 -17.44 17.52
N THR A 545 -0.63 -17.72 18.69
CA THR A 545 -1.39 -18.16 19.86
C THR A 545 -2.35 -17.09 20.34
N LEU A 546 -1.91 -15.83 20.32
CA LEU A 546 -2.71 -14.68 20.74
C LEU A 546 -3.94 -14.47 19.85
N ILE A 547 -3.77 -14.54 18.52
CA ILE A 547 -4.87 -14.18 17.60
C ILE A 547 -5.64 -15.38 17.05
N ALA A 548 -5.17 -16.62 17.19
CA ALA A 548 -5.84 -17.80 16.64
C ALA A 548 -7.33 -17.90 17.02
N PRO A 549 -7.76 -17.67 18.28
CA PRO A 549 -9.17 -17.70 18.63
C PRO A 549 -10.01 -16.63 17.90
N PHE A 550 -9.43 -15.44 17.69
CA PHE A 550 -10.10 -14.34 16.97
C PHE A 550 -10.21 -14.63 15.48
N VAL A 551 -9.17 -15.21 14.85
CA VAL A 551 -9.19 -15.59 13.44
C VAL A 551 -10.17 -16.74 13.19
N GLU A 552 -10.24 -17.72 14.10
CA GLU A 552 -11.19 -18.82 14.00
C GLU A 552 -12.64 -18.32 13.99
N GLN A 553 -12.96 -17.45 14.93
CA GLN A 553 -14.32 -16.87 15.10
C GLN A 553 -14.66 -15.78 14.08
N ASP A 554 -13.70 -15.26 13.34
CA ASP A 554 -13.91 -14.19 12.36
C ASP A 554 -14.72 -14.71 11.17
N THR A 555 -16.00 -14.38 11.12
CA THR A 555 -16.94 -14.80 10.05
C THR A 555 -16.79 -13.98 8.77
N ARG A 556 -15.92 -12.97 8.75
CA ARG A 556 -15.68 -12.05 7.63
C ARG A 556 -14.25 -12.07 7.12
N LYS A 557 -13.46 -13.06 7.58
CA LYS A 557 -12.04 -13.25 7.18
C LYS A 557 -11.89 -13.44 5.68
N LEU A 558 -10.80 -12.94 5.12
CA LEU A 558 -10.52 -12.99 3.69
C LEU A 558 -9.75 -14.23 3.25
N SER A 559 -9.25 -15.01 4.21
CA SER A 559 -8.57 -16.29 4.02
C SER A 559 -9.08 -17.27 5.04
N THR A 560 -8.88 -18.57 4.81
CA THR A 560 -9.36 -19.58 5.74
C THR A 560 -8.54 -19.62 7.04
N TYR A 561 -9.12 -20.12 8.12
CA TYR A 561 -8.39 -20.36 9.37
C TYR A 561 -7.28 -21.39 9.18
N GLU A 562 -7.52 -22.39 8.34
CA GLU A 562 -6.54 -23.40 7.97
C GLU A 562 -5.33 -22.82 7.25
N ASP A 563 -5.54 -21.82 6.37
CA ASP A 563 -4.42 -21.10 5.71
C ASP A 563 -3.60 -20.32 6.73
N PHE A 564 -4.26 -19.62 7.68
CA PHE A 564 -3.58 -18.93 8.77
C PHE A 564 -2.74 -19.90 9.60
N MET A 565 -3.33 -21.01 10.02
CA MET A 565 -2.66 -22.04 10.84
C MET A 565 -1.48 -22.69 10.10
N LEU A 566 -1.63 -22.93 8.79
CA LEU A 566 -0.59 -23.51 7.94
C LEU A 566 0.59 -22.54 7.76
N LEU A 567 0.28 -21.28 7.43
CA LEU A 567 1.33 -20.30 7.13
C LEU A 567 2.12 -19.85 8.34
N THR A 568 1.52 -19.93 9.53
CA THR A 568 2.14 -19.59 10.82
C THR A 568 2.66 -20.81 11.59
N ALA A 569 2.62 -22.02 10.99
CA ALA A 569 3.06 -23.25 11.63
C ALA A 569 4.55 -23.24 11.98
N ALA A 570 4.86 -23.85 13.12
CA ALA A 570 6.24 -24.03 13.58
C ALA A 570 6.93 -25.27 12.99
N ASP A 571 6.20 -26.10 12.27
CA ASP A 571 6.72 -27.34 11.69
C ASP A 571 7.64 -27.06 10.50
N GLU A 572 8.71 -27.87 10.40
CA GLU A 572 9.67 -27.75 9.31
C GLU A 572 9.18 -28.55 8.09
N ALA A 573 8.61 -27.85 7.13
CA ALA A 573 8.19 -28.45 5.87
C ALA A 573 8.55 -27.53 4.70
N THR A 574 9.36 -28.06 3.78
CA THR A 574 9.84 -27.31 2.61
C THR A 574 9.16 -27.74 1.31
N THR A 575 8.17 -28.63 1.38
CA THR A 575 7.45 -29.17 0.21
C THR A 575 5.94 -29.04 0.37
N GLY A 576 5.22 -29.10 -0.73
CA GLY A 576 3.76 -28.98 -0.76
C GLY A 576 3.27 -27.59 -0.32
N ARG A 577 2.06 -27.53 0.26
CA ARG A 577 1.49 -26.26 0.79
C ARG A 577 2.28 -25.68 1.96
N ALA A 578 2.91 -26.51 2.76
CA ALA A 578 3.72 -26.10 3.92
C ALA A 578 5.00 -25.34 3.51
N ALA A 579 5.48 -25.50 2.29
CA ALA A 579 6.56 -24.69 1.72
C ALA A 579 6.22 -23.19 1.58
N GLN A 580 4.96 -22.83 1.75
CA GLN A 580 4.50 -21.44 1.75
C GLN A 580 4.52 -20.82 3.14
N SER A 581 4.82 -21.59 4.21
CA SER A 581 4.87 -21.10 5.58
C SER A 581 5.97 -20.05 5.79
N LEU A 582 5.78 -19.18 6.77
CA LEU A 582 6.79 -18.21 7.20
C LEU A 582 8.09 -18.90 7.61
N ARG A 583 8.00 -20.05 8.30
CA ARG A 583 9.19 -20.84 8.65
C ARG A 583 9.97 -21.28 7.42
N ALA A 584 9.29 -21.85 6.43
CA ALA A 584 9.94 -22.26 5.18
C ALA A 584 10.58 -21.06 4.46
N PHE A 585 9.86 -19.93 4.39
CA PHE A 585 10.40 -18.70 3.82
C PHE A 585 11.68 -18.27 4.52
N PHE A 586 11.67 -18.14 5.85
CA PHE A 586 12.84 -17.69 6.60
C PHE A 586 14.03 -18.65 6.46
N THR A 587 13.77 -19.95 6.58
CA THR A 587 14.84 -20.97 6.44
C THR A 587 15.51 -20.89 5.06
N LEU A 588 14.72 -20.89 4.00
CA LEU A 588 15.23 -20.90 2.63
C LEU A 588 15.86 -19.54 2.24
N ARG A 589 15.20 -18.44 2.61
CA ARG A 589 15.65 -17.09 2.27
C ARG A 589 16.93 -16.71 3.00
N SER A 590 17.02 -16.95 4.31
CA SER A 590 18.23 -16.68 5.10
C SER A 590 19.40 -17.48 4.57
N LYS A 591 19.20 -18.79 4.33
CA LYS A 591 20.24 -19.64 3.75
C LYS A 591 20.76 -19.08 2.41
N TYR A 592 19.84 -18.78 1.48
CA TYR A 592 20.22 -18.24 0.17
C TYR A 592 21.01 -16.95 0.29
N LEU A 593 20.59 -16.01 1.14
CA LEU A 593 21.23 -14.71 1.28
C LEU A 593 22.61 -14.80 1.99
N LEU A 594 22.76 -15.69 2.96
CA LEU A 594 24.03 -15.91 3.66
C LEU A 594 25.08 -16.58 2.76
N GLU A 595 24.64 -17.46 1.86
CA GLU A 595 25.49 -18.14 0.86
C GLU A 595 25.67 -17.30 -0.42
N TYR A 596 24.98 -16.16 -0.53
CA TYR A 596 24.99 -15.33 -1.75
C TYR A 596 26.38 -14.79 -2.06
N LYS A 597 26.82 -15.03 -3.28
CA LYS A 597 28.03 -14.46 -3.87
C LYS A 597 27.64 -13.67 -5.12
N PRO A 598 27.93 -12.36 -5.19
CA PRO A 598 27.70 -11.60 -6.41
C PRO A 598 28.40 -12.28 -7.59
N ALA A 599 27.73 -12.39 -8.73
CA ALA A 599 28.40 -12.78 -9.96
C ALA A 599 29.53 -11.76 -10.20
N ASN A 600 30.75 -12.24 -10.42
CA ASN A 600 31.87 -11.38 -10.79
C ASN A 600 31.43 -10.53 -11.98
N ALA A 601 31.54 -9.21 -11.87
CA ALA A 601 31.34 -8.31 -12.99
C ALA A 601 32.44 -8.68 -14.02
N THR A 602 32.10 -9.57 -14.95
CA THR A 602 32.91 -9.79 -16.15
C THR A 602 32.90 -8.46 -16.88
N THR A 603 34.01 -7.77 -16.82
CA THR A 603 34.32 -6.64 -17.68
C THR A 603 34.05 -7.09 -19.11
N LYS A 604 32.97 -6.58 -19.70
CA LYS A 604 32.68 -6.74 -21.11
C LYS A 604 33.92 -6.18 -21.86
N PRO A 605 34.65 -6.97 -22.67
CA PRO A 605 35.80 -6.42 -23.38
C PRO A 605 35.29 -5.26 -24.24
N ALA A 606 35.96 -4.11 -24.13
CA ALA A 606 35.75 -3.01 -25.03
C ALA A 606 35.89 -3.53 -26.47
N THR A 607 34.83 -3.58 -27.22
CA THR A 607 34.89 -3.82 -28.66
C THR A 607 35.67 -2.65 -29.27
N LYS A 608 36.94 -2.90 -29.59
CA LYS A 608 37.67 -2.04 -30.49
C LYS A 608 36.98 -2.19 -31.85
N ASN A 609 36.29 -1.17 -32.28
CA ASN A 609 35.97 -1.02 -33.70
C ASN A 609 37.23 -0.55 -34.44
N PRO A 610 37.52 -1.14 -35.61
CA PRO A 610 38.63 -0.76 -36.46
C PRO A 610 38.45 0.60 -37.10
#